data_b4056282730db0b309f3c2a1e98d8a7e
#
_entry.id   b4056282730db0b309f3c2a1e98d8a7e
#
_cell.length_a   1.000
_cell.length_b   1.000
_cell.length_c   1.000
_cell.angle_alpha   90.00
_cell.angle_beta   90.00
_cell.angle_gamma   90.00
#
_symmetry.space_group_name_H-M   'P 1'
#
loop_
_entity.id
_entity.type
_entity.pdbx_description
1 polymer ?
#
loop_
_entity_poly.entity_id
_entity_poly.type
_entity_poly.pdbx_seq_one_letter_code
_entity_poly.pdbx_strand_id
1 'polypeptide(L)'
;MDAKDLRIVFMGTPELAVPSLRALVGGGYNVVGVVTSPDKPAGRGQKIHRSEVKIAALELGLPVLQPEKLKAPEFVEALEALRPDLGIVIAFRMLPEVVWAMPRLGTFNLHASLLPQYRGAAPINWAIINGETETGVTTFLLNHEIDKGGIIGQIRVPILPEDNVGTLYERLMTTGTSLVTETVDRIAAGEIRPVEQQHIDEATLRPAPKIFKEDCRIDWEKPGREIVNFVRGLSPYPAAWTEMYREGDGAASSAKIFSASFEAAVHGEACGTLQSDGRTFIRVACADGWIALGELQIAGKKRLAVRELLLGWRDVQQCRFRE
;
A
#
# COMPACT_ATOMS: atom_id res chain seq x y z
N MET A 1 -9.94 -33.09 1.60
CA MET A 1 -11.21 -32.37 1.86
C MET A 1 -11.43 -31.46 0.68
N ASP A 2 -12.67 -31.29 0.22
CA ASP A 2 -12.91 -30.30 -0.83
C ASP A 2 -12.69 -28.88 -0.25
N ALA A 3 -11.95 -28.07 -0.96
CA ALA A 3 -11.67 -26.69 -0.56
C ALA A 3 -12.96 -25.86 -0.40
N LYS A 4 -14.00 -26.21 -1.15
CA LYS A 4 -15.30 -25.55 -1.13
C LYS A 4 -16.15 -25.90 0.10
N ASP A 5 -15.83 -26.97 0.80
CA ASP A 5 -16.49 -27.35 2.05
C ASP A 5 -15.90 -26.62 3.26
N LEU A 6 -14.70 -26.03 3.12
CA LEU A 6 -14.05 -25.30 4.21
C LEU A 6 -14.85 -24.06 4.60
N ARG A 7 -15.16 -23.94 5.87
CA ARG A 7 -15.80 -22.74 6.45
C ARG A 7 -14.77 -21.64 6.60
N ILE A 8 -14.78 -20.68 5.68
CA ILE A 8 -13.78 -19.61 5.61
C ILE A 8 -14.31 -18.34 6.29
N VAL A 9 -13.54 -17.78 7.21
CA VAL A 9 -13.74 -16.41 7.68
C VAL A 9 -12.71 -15.50 7.02
N PHE A 10 -13.22 -14.46 6.34
CA PHE A 10 -12.41 -13.47 5.64
C PHE A 10 -12.28 -12.19 6.48
N MET A 11 -11.06 -11.68 6.65
CA MET A 11 -10.78 -10.49 7.46
C MET A 11 -10.00 -9.46 6.63
N GLY A 12 -10.58 -8.28 6.43
CA GLY A 12 -9.97 -7.23 5.62
C GLY A 12 -10.69 -5.89 5.77
N THR A 13 -10.05 -4.81 5.32
CA THR A 13 -10.63 -3.47 5.41
C THR A 13 -10.57 -2.72 4.08
N PRO A 14 -9.38 -2.49 3.47
CA PRO A 14 -9.26 -1.66 2.27
C PRO A 14 -9.63 -2.41 0.98
N GLU A 15 -9.68 -1.68 -0.09
CA GLU A 15 -9.96 -2.16 -1.44
C GLU A 15 -9.06 -3.34 -1.86
N LEU A 16 -7.80 -3.37 -1.39
CA LEU A 16 -6.85 -4.46 -1.65
C LEU A 16 -7.42 -5.87 -1.36
N ALA A 17 -8.28 -5.98 -0.37
CA ALA A 17 -8.85 -7.25 0.04
C ALA A 17 -10.09 -7.67 -0.79
N VAL A 18 -10.73 -6.73 -1.49
CA VAL A 18 -12.00 -6.97 -2.19
C VAL A 18 -11.89 -7.99 -3.34
N PRO A 19 -10.87 -7.93 -4.24
CA PRO A 19 -10.74 -8.90 -5.32
C PRO A 19 -10.64 -10.35 -4.84
N SER A 20 -9.87 -10.59 -3.76
CA SER A 20 -9.74 -11.92 -3.17
C SER A 20 -11.05 -12.41 -2.56
N LEU A 21 -11.81 -11.55 -1.87
CA LEU A 21 -13.13 -11.89 -1.36
C LEU A 21 -14.09 -12.27 -2.49
N ARG A 22 -14.15 -11.46 -3.55
CA ARG A 22 -14.99 -11.74 -4.72
C ARG A 22 -14.59 -13.01 -5.45
N ALA A 23 -13.29 -13.27 -5.59
CA ALA A 23 -12.78 -14.49 -6.23
C ALA A 23 -13.13 -15.74 -5.44
N LEU A 24 -13.02 -15.70 -4.11
CA LEU A 24 -13.44 -16.81 -3.25
C LEU A 24 -14.93 -17.13 -3.44
N VAL A 25 -15.79 -16.12 -3.30
CA VAL A 25 -17.24 -16.33 -3.44
C VAL A 25 -17.61 -16.76 -4.87
N GLY A 26 -17.05 -16.09 -5.90
CA GLY A 26 -17.28 -16.44 -7.30
C GLY A 26 -16.74 -17.81 -7.69
N GLY A 27 -15.68 -18.27 -7.02
CA GLY A 27 -15.13 -19.63 -7.16
C GLY A 27 -15.92 -20.72 -6.41
N GLY A 28 -16.96 -20.33 -5.67
CA GLY A 28 -17.81 -21.27 -4.92
C GLY A 28 -17.22 -21.71 -3.58
N TYR A 29 -16.22 -21.01 -3.04
CA TYR A 29 -15.71 -21.27 -1.70
C TYR A 29 -16.71 -20.80 -0.63
N ASN A 30 -16.82 -21.54 0.45
CA ASN A 30 -17.78 -21.30 1.52
C ASN A 30 -17.31 -20.22 2.50
N VAL A 31 -17.44 -18.93 2.13
CA VAL A 31 -17.17 -17.80 3.02
C VAL A 31 -18.33 -17.62 3.99
N VAL A 32 -18.17 -18.05 5.24
CA VAL A 32 -19.21 -18.05 6.27
C VAL A 32 -19.35 -16.73 7.03
N GLY A 33 -18.38 -15.84 6.90
CA GLY A 33 -18.44 -14.51 7.51
C GLY A 33 -17.25 -13.63 7.12
N VAL A 34 -17.47 -12.32 7.20
CA VAL A 34 -16.49 -11.28 6.90
C VAL A 34 -16.31 -10.40 8.12
N VAL A 35 -15.05 -10.23 8.54
CA VAL A 35 -14.69 -9.31 9.63
C VAL A 35 -14.02 -8.08 9.04
N THR A 36 -14.53 -6.89 9.36
CA THR A 36 -13.98 -5.64 8.86
C THR A 36 -14.02 -4.54 9.94
N SER A 37 -13.41 -3.41 9.66
CA SER A 37 -13.40 -2.27 10.58
C SER A 37 -14.81 -1.71 10.79
N PRO A 38 -15.12 -1.17 11.99
CA PRO A 38 -16.36 -0.42 12.23
C PRO A 38 -16.52 0.76 11.28
N ASP A 39 -17.77 1.09 10.96
CA ASP A 39 -18.08 2.29 10.21
C ASP A 39 -17.64 3.53 11.01
N LYS A 40 -17.05 4.51 10.34
CA LYS A 40 -16.59 5.74 10.97
C LYS A 40 -17.12 6.97 10.26
N PRO A 41 -17.48 8.03 11.00
CA PRO A 41 -17.73 9.32 10.38
C PRO A 41 -16.46 9.82 9.69
N ALA A 42 -16.53 10.24 8.43
CA ALA A 42 -15.40 10.75 7.67
C ALA A 42 -15.76 11.99 6.84
N GLY A 43 -14.77 12.85 6.61
CA GLY A 43 -14.86 14.02 5.74
C GLY A 43 -15.65 15.21 6.31
N ARG A 44 -15.73 16.28 5.51
CA ARG A 44 -16.56 17.46 5.82
C ARG A 44 -18.04 17.06 5.72
N GLY A 45 -18.75 17.04 6.85
CA GLY A 45 -20.16 16.65 6.94
C GLY A 45 -20.40 15.28 7.58
N GLN A 46 -19.36 14.63 8.15
CA GLN A 46 -19.44 13.39 8.95
C GLN A 46 -20.30 12.27 8.32
N LYS A 47 -20.22 12.11 7.00
CA LYS A 47 -20.86 10.97 6.34
C LYS A 47 -20.25 9.67 6.83
N ILE A 48 -21.10 8.67 7.11
CA ILE A 48 -20.64 7.34 7.52
C ILE A 48 -19.85 6.73 6.36
N HIS A 49 -18.55 6.49 6.61
CA HIS A 49 -17.68 5.77 5.67
C HIS A 49 -17.69 4.28 6.03
N ARG A 50 -18.13 3.46 5.10
CA ARG A 50 -18.05 2.00 5.16
C ARG A 50 -16.77 1.53 4.52
N SER A 51 -16.15 0.47 5.05
CA SER A 51 -15.00 -0.14 4.40
C SER A 51 -15.39 -0.76 3.05
N GLU A 52 -14.46 -0.78 2.10
CA GLU A 52 -14.68 -1.38 0.77
C GLU A 52 -15.02 -2.89 0.90
N VAL A 53 -14.40 -3.56 1.85
CA VAL A 53 -14.70 -4.96 2.17
C VAL A 53 -16.12 -5.13 2.69
N LYS A 54 -16.64 -4.21 3.53
CA LYS A 54 -18.04 -4.25 3.98
C LYS A 54 -19.01 -4.09 2.81
N ILE A 55 -18.75 -3.13 1.93
CA ILE A 55 -19.58 -2.89 0.76
C ILE A 55 -19.67 -4.17 -0.08
N ALA A 56 -18.50 -4.75 -0.42
CA ALA A 56 -18.43 -5.98 -1.19
C ALA A 56 -19.13 -7.17 -0.49
N ALA A 57 -18.94 -7.33 0.82
CA ALA A 57 -19.56 -8.40 1.59
C ALA A 57 -21.10 -8.32 1.57
N LEU A 58 -21.66 -7.10 1.73
CA LEU A 58 -23.12 -6.89 1.66
C LEU A 58 -23.67 -7.16 0.26
N GLU A 59 -22.97 -6.77 -0.82
CA GLU A 59 -23.33 -7.08 -2.20
C GLU A 59 -23.33 -8.59 -2.48
N LEU A 60 -22.44 -9.33 -1.81
CA LEU A 60 -22.32 -10.78 -1.92
C LEU A 60 -23.26 -11.54 -0.96
N GLY A 61 -24.06 -10.85 -0.16
CA GLY A 61 -24.98 -11.45 0.80
C GLY A 61 -24.31 -12.13 1.99
N LEU A 62 -23.07 -11.76 2.33
CA LEU A 62 -22.28 -12.38 3.39
C LEU A 62 -22.55 -11.73 4.76
N PRO A 63 -22.53 -12.53 5.86
CA PRO A 63 -22.57 -11.99 7.22
C PRO A 63 -21.35 -11.12 7.49
N VAL A 64 -21.55 -9.93 8.10
CA VAL A 64 -20.49 -8.97 8.41
C VAL A 64 -20.39 -8.75 9.91
N LEU A 65 -19.19 -8.92 10.46
CA LEU A 65 -18.83 -8.61 11.85
C LEU A 65 -17.93 -7.37 11.88
N GLN A 66 -18.27 -6.39 12.71
CA GLN A 66 -17.53 -5.13 12.82
C GLN A 66 -17.14 -4.83 14.29
N PRO A 67 -16.27 -5.63 14.91
CA PRO A 67 -15.92 -5.42 16.30
C PRO A 67 -15.08 -4.16 16.49
N GLU A 68 -15.40 -3.35 17.49
CA GLU A 68 -14.51 -2.27 17.94
C GLU A 68 -13.26 -2.86 18.58
N LYS A 69 -13.44 -3.86 19.45
CA LYS A 69 -12.36 -4.58 20.14
C LYS A 69 -12.37 -6.04 19.73
N LEU A 70 -11.26 -6.51 19.14
CA LEU A 70 -11.10 -7.89 18.68
C LEU A 70 -11.02 -8.94 19.82
N LYS A 71 -10.85 -8.49 21.07
CA LYS A 71 -10.85 -9.36 22.25
C LYS A 71 -12.18 -9.33 23.01
N ALA A 72 -13.18 -8.60 22.53
CA ALA A 72 -14.49 -8.51 23.16
C ALA A 72 -15.16 -9.90 23.17
N PRO A 73 -15.67 -10.39 24.31
CA PRO A 73 -16.29 -11.72 24.40
C PRO A 73 -17.39 -11.94 23.37
N GLU A 74 -18.26 -10.98 23.20
CA GLU A 74 -19.39 -11.02 22.26
C GLU A 74 -18.93 -11.20 20.79
N PHE A 75 -17.77 -10.65 20.42
CA PHE A 75 -17.19 -10.85 19.10
C PHE A 75 -16.56 -12.25 18.98
N VAL A 76 -15.83 -12.69 20.00
CA VAL A 76 -15.19 -14.02 20.01
C VAL A 76 -16.28 -15.10 19.92
N GLU A 77 -17.36 -15.00 20.69
CA GLU A 77 -18.51 -15.91 20.64
C GLU A 77 -19.20 -15.89 19.25
N ALA A 78 -19.40 -14.70 18.67
CA ALA A 78 -19.98 -14.59 17.33
C ALA A 78 -19.08 -15.21 16.25
N LEU A 79 -17.77 -15.07 16.37
CA LEU A 79 -16.79 -15.68 15.47
C LEU A 79 -16.75 -17.20 15.62
N GLU A 80 -16.77 -17.70 16.85
CA GLU A 80 -16.80 -19.13 17.15
C GLU A 80 -18.08 -19.80 16.64
N ALA A 81 -19.22 -19.12 16.75
CA ALA A 81 -20.51 -19.59 16.22
C ALA A 81 -20.47 -19.82 14.70
N LEU A 82 -19.60 -19.14 13.97
CA LEU A 82 -19.34 -19.40 12.56
C LEU A 82 -18.59 -20.72 12.31
N ARG A 83 -18.02 -21.34 13.34
CA ARG A 83 -17.21 -22.58 13.28
C ARG A 83 -16.21 -22.54 12.13
N PRO A 84 -15.26 -21.58 12.10
CA PRO A 84 -14.34 -21.42 10.99
C PRO A 84 -13.33 -22.56 10.92
N ASP A 85 -13.14 -23.11 9.73
CA ASP A 85 -12.06 -24.05 9.45
C ASP A 85 -10.77 -23.32 9.09
N LEU A 86 -10.88 -22.19 8.40
CA LEU A 86 -9.74 -21.40 7.89
C LEU A 86 -10.02 -19.91 8.03
N GLY A 87 -9.00 -19.17 8.49
CA GLY A 87 -8.99 -17.71 8.48
C GLY A 87 -8.15 -17.16 7.33
N ILE A 88 -8.64 -16.12 6.66
CA ILE A 88 -7.90 -15.37 5.63
C ILE A 88 -7.82 -13.91 6.06
N VAL A 89 -6.60 -13.35 6.08
CA VAL A 89 -6.37 -11.94 6.44
C VAL A 89 -5.71 -11.22 5.29
N ILE A 90 -6.29 -10.08 4.89
CA ILE A 90 -5.69 -9.20 3.89
C ILE A 90 -5.85 -7.76 4.34
N ALA A 91 -4.72 -7.08 4.59
CA ALA A 91 -4.68 -5.68 5.00
C ALA A 91 -5.67 -5.35 6.14
N PHE A 92 -5.49 -6.00 7.26
CA PHE A 92 -6.31 -5.82 8.45
C PHE A 92 -5.46 -5.38 9.65
N ARG A 93 -6.10 -4.94 10.71
CA ARG A 93 -5.42 -4.63 11.98
C ARG A 93 -4.88 -5.89 12.63
N MET A 94 -3.89 -5.75 13.52
CA MET A 94 -3.29 -6.87 14.25
C MET A 94 -4.35 -7.70 14.96
N LEU A 95 -4.34 -9.00 14.71
CA LEU A 95 -5.26 -9.95 15.31
C LEU A 95 -4.69 -10.49 16.64
N PRO A 96 -5.48 -10.55 17.71
CA PRO A 96 -5.10 -11.27 18.91
C PRO A 96 -5.16 -12.79 18.69
N GLU A 97 -4.39 -13.53 19.48
CA GLU A 97 -4.29 -15.00 19.38
C GLU A 97 -5.65 -15.69 19.41
N VAL A 98 -6.55 -15.28 20.31
CA VAL A 98 -7.90 -15.84 20.45
C VAL A 98 -8.71 -15.77 19.13
N VAL A 99 -8.34 -14.92 18.20
CA VAL A 99 -8.98 -14.77 16.88
C VAL A 99 -8.24 -15.57 15.81
N TRP A 100 -6.91 -15.36 15.67
CA TRP A 100 -6.19 -16.00 14.56
C TRP A 100 -5.92 -17.50 14.80
N ALA A 101 -5.89 -17.97 16.04
CA ALA A 101 -5.73 -19.38 16.38
C ALA A 101 -7.05 -20.16 16.42
N MET A 102 -8.21 -19.49 16.34
CA MET A 102 -9.53 -20.13 16.41
C MET A 102 -9.81 -21.11 15.25
N PRO A 103 -9.52 -20.77 13.97
CA PRO A 103 -9.76 -21.69 12.88
C PRO A 103 -8.86 -22.94 12.98
N ARG A 104 -9.43 -24.14 12.85
CA ARG A 104 -8.69 -25.42 13.06
C ARG A 104 -7.54 -25.66 12.09
N LEU A 105 -7.58 -25.07 10.89
CA LEU A 105 -6.50 -25.10 9.89
C LEU A 105 -5.59 -23.85 9.96
N GLY A 106 -5.81 -23.01 10.98
CA GLY A 106 -5.07 -21.78 11.19
C GLY A 106 -5.62 -20.60 10.39
N THR A 107 -4.89 -19.52 10.44
CA THR A 107 -5.18 -18.28 9.69
C THR A 107 -3.95 -17.90 8.89
N PHE A 108 -4.11 -17.61 7.62
CA PHE A 108 -3.02 -17.08 6.80
C PHE A 108 -3.28 -15.63 6.38
N ASN A 109 -2.19 -14.92 6.11
CA ASN A 109 -2.21 -13.56 5.59
C ASN A 109 -1.67 -13.53 4.17
N LEU A 110 -2.22 -12.64 3.33
CA LEU A 110 -1.62 -12.20 2.08
C LEU A 110 -0.85 -10.92 2.33
N HIS A 111 0.47 -10.95 2.14
CA HIS A 111 1.37 -9.81 2.29
C HIS A 111 1.92 -9.38 0.93
N ALA A 112 1.98 -8.07 0.69
CA ALA A 112 2.37 -7.51 -0.61
C ALA A 112 3.89 -7.28 -0.73
N SER A 113 4.68 -8.30 -0.38
CA SER A 113 6.13 -8.35 -0.63
C SER A 113 6.61 -9.79 -0.75
N LEU A 114 7.86 -9.96 -1.12
CA LEU A 114 8.58 -11.24 -1.02
C LEU A 114 9.17 -11.36 0.39
N LEU A 115 8.39 -11.90 1.34
CA LEU A 115 8.87 -12.13 2.69
C LEU A 115 10.14 -13.01 2.68
N PRO A 116 11.11 -12.73 3.53
CA PRO A 116 11.07 -11.88 4.72
C PRO A 116 11.36 -10.39 4.48
N GLN A 117 11.60 -9.96 3.24
CA GLN A 117 11.84 -8.56 2.93
C GLN A 117 10.54 -7.74 3.03
N TYR A 118 10.65 -6.50 3.46
CA TYR A 118 9.54 -5.55 3.53
C TYR A 118 8.38 -6.00 4.44
N ARG A 119 8.71 -6.60 5.61
CA ARG A 119 7.73 -6.77 6.70
C ARG A 119 7.23 -5.43 7.15
N GLY A 120 5.91 -5.30 7.40
CA GLY A 120 5.32 -4.07 7.93
C GLY A 120 4.15 -3.53 7.12
N ALA A 121 3.87 -2.22 7.30
CA ALA A 121 2.59 -1.61 6.89
C ALA A 121 2.56 -1.07 5.45
N ALA A 122 3.72 -0.82 4.81
CA ALA A 122 3.78 -0.16 3.50
C ALA A 122 4.77 -0.86 2.52
N PRO A 123 4.69 -2.19 2.32
CA PRO A 123 5.67 -2.95 1.55
C PRO A 123 5.78 -2.50 0.09
N ILE A 124 4.67 -2.17 -0.56
CA ILE A 124 4.64 -1.73 -1.97
C ILE A 124 5.37 -0.41 -2.14
N ASN A 125 5.11 0.54 -1.24
CA ASN A 125 5.75 1.85 -1.26
C ASN A 125 7.27 1.72 -1.11
N TRP A 126 7.71 1.01 -0.07
CA TRP A 126 9.13 0.90 0.25
C TRP A 126 9.92 0.11 -0.78
N ALA A 127 9.33 -0.87 -1.45
CA ALA A 127 9.99 -1.56 -2.56
C ALA A 127 10.34 -0.57 -3.70
N ILE A 128 9.41 0.33 -4.08
CA ILE A 128 9.67 1.33 -5.12
C ILE A 128 10.62 2.43 -4.61
N ILE A 129 10.42 2.95 -3.40
CA ILE A 129 11.28 4.00 -2.81
C ILE A 129 12.73 3.53 -2.77
N ASN A 130 12.97 2.27 -2.40
CA ASN A 130 14.31 1.68 -2.34
C ASN A 130 14.88 1.28 -3.71
N GLY A 131 14.15 1.51 -4.80
CA GLY A 131 14.62 1.25 -6.15
C GLY A 131 14.70 -0.22 -6.52
N GLU A 132 13.89 -1.08 -5.88
CA GLU A 132 13.80 -2.49 -6.28
C GLU A 132 13.26 -2.61 -7.70
N THR A 133 13.73 -3.64 -8.39
CA THR A 133 13.26 -4.00 -9.74
C THR A 133 12.27 -5.17 -9.71
N GLU A 134 12.08 -5.78 -8.54
CA GLU A 134 11.19 -6.90 -8.30
C GLU A 134 10.60 -6.81 -6.89
N THR A 135 9.35 -7.22 -6.76
CA THR A 135 8.67 -7.49 -5.51
C THR A 135 7.78 -8.72 -5.67
N GLY A 136 6.72 -8.86 -4.90
CA GLY A 136 5.78 -9.96 -5.06
C GLY A 136 4.70 -9.97 -4.01
N VAL A 137 4.05 -11.11 -3.92
CA VAL A 137 3.05 -11.41 -2.90
C VAL A 137 3.41 -12.70 -2.18
N THR A 138 3.12 -12.76 -0.90
CA THR A 138 3.39 -13.91 -0.04
C THR A 138 2.15 -14.29 0.74
N THR A 139 1.76 -15.58 0.74
CA THR A 139 0.84 -16.13 1.74
C THR A 139 1.64 -16.84 2.84
N PHE A 140 1.31 -16.57 4.10
CA PHE A 140 1.99 -17.16 5.26
C PHE A 140 1.03 -17.39 6.42
N LEU A 141 1.26 -18.40 7.24
CA LEU A 141 0.48 -18.66 8.46
C LEU A 141 0.78 -17.59 9.51
N LEU A 142 -0.25 -17.15 10.23
CA LEU A 142 -0.06 -16.25 11.35
C LEU A 142 0.54 -16.99 12.56
N ASN A 143 1.39 -16.27 13.30
CA ASN A 143 1.91 -16.67 14.60
C ASN A 143 1.95 -15.44 15.53
N HIS A 144 2.66 -15.53 16.66
CA HIS A 144 2.79 -14.44 17.63
C HIS A 144 3.63 -13.26 17.14
N GLU A 145 4.46 -13.45 16.11
CA GLU A 145 5.36 -12.42 15.57
C GLU A 145 4.79 -11.82 14.28
N ILE A 146 4.89 -10.50 14.16
CA ILE A 146 4.36 -9.77 12.99
C ILE A 146 5.11 -10.18 11.74
N ASP A 147 4.37 -10.67 10.73
CA ASP A 147 4.84 -11.06 9.39
C ASP A 147 6.01 -12.09 9.39
N LYS A 148 6.15 -12.89 10.47
CA LYS A 148 7.23 -13.88 10.63
C LYS A 148 6.76 -15.34 10.59
N GLY A 149 5.50 -15.60 10.33
CA GLY A 149 4.98 -16.96 10.24
C GLY A 149 5.47 -17.74 9.02
N GLY A 150 5.24 -19.04 9.01
CA GLY A 150 5.69 -19.94 7.95
C GLY A 150 5.09 -19.59 6.58
N ILE A 151 5.94 -19.39 5.58
CA ILE A 151 5.56 -19.06 4.20
C ILE A 151 4.91 -20.26 3.53
N ILE A 152 3.70 -20.09 2.97
CA ILE A 152 2.97 -21.12 2.23
C ILE A 152 3.27 -21.01 0.73
N GLY A 153 3.24 -19.80 0.18
CA GLY A 153 3.46 -19.55 -1.24
C GLY A 153 3.92 -18.13 -1.50
N GLN A 154 4.65 -17.95 -2.61
CA GLN A 154 5.12 -16.65 -3.08
C GLN A 154 5.03 -16.58 -4.59
N ILE A 155 4.67 -15.41 -5.10
CA ILE A 155 4.73 -15.09 -6.54
C ILE A 155 5.53 -13.81 -6.72
N ARG A 156 6.54 -13.86 -7.59
CA ARG A 156 7.39 -12.72 -7.95
C ARG A 156 6.69 -11.83 -8.98
N VAL A 157 6.84 -10.53 -8.84
CA VAL A 157 6.24 -9.52 -9.72
C VAL A 157 7.30 -8.46 -10.05
N PRO A 158 7.58 -8.17 -11.33
CA PRO A 158 8.52 -7.13 -11.70
C PRO A 158 7.98 -5.74 -11.35
N ILE A 159 8.90 -4.85 -10.97
CA ILE A 159 8.66 -3.41 -10.84
C ILE A 159 9.23 -2.74 -12.10
N LEU A 160 8.36 -2.22 -12.94
CA LEU A 160 8.76 -1.59 -14.20
C LEU A 160 9.28 -0.16 -13.94
N PRO A 161 10.14 0.37 -14.81
CA PRO A 161 10.66 1.74 -14.66
C PRO A 161 9.58 2.82 -14.57
N GLU A 162 8.46 2.62 -15.26
CA GLU A 162 7.30 3.52 -15.30
C GLU A 162 6.31 3.29 -14.15
N ASP A 163 6.46 2.22 -13.39
CA ASP A 163 5.53 1.93 -12.28
C ASP A 163 5.60 2.99 -11.18
N ASN A 164 4.44 3.31 -10.67
CA ASN A 164 4.26 3.96 -9.37
C ASN A 164 3.52 3.00 -8.42
N VAL A 165 3.31 3.43 -7.18
CA VAL A 165 2.57 2.60 -6.20
C VAL A 165 1.20 2.18 -6.73
N GLY A 166 0.47 3.06 -7.43
CA GLY A 166 -0.86 2.75 -7.93
C GLY A 166 -0.86 1.62 -8.96
N THR A 167 0.02 1.70 -9.98
CA THR A 167 0.10 0.68 -11.05
C THR A 167 0.62 -0.66 -10.53
N LEU A 168 1.62 -0.62 -9.66
CA LEU A 168 2.15 -1.83 -9.02
C LEU A 168 1.12 -2.48 -8.08
N TYR A 169 0.36 -1.68 -7.33
CA TYR A 169 -0.72 -2.13 -6.47
C TYR A 169 -1.78 -2.94 -7.24
N GLU A 170 -2.26 -2.45 -8.38
CA GLU A 170 -3.24 -3.16 -9.22
C GLU A 170 -2.72 -4.53 -9.69
N ARG A 171 -1.45 -4.59 -10.09
CA ARG A 171 -0.79 -5.83 -10.51
C ARG A 171 -0.65 -6.81 -9.36
N LEU A 172 -0.24 -6.35 -8.17
CA LEU A 172 -0.12 -7.17 -6.97
C LEU A 172 -1.49 -7.66 -6.46
N MET A 173 -2.55 -6.86 -6.58
CA MET A 173 -3.92 -7.29 -6.26
C MET A 173 -4.35 -8.48 -7.09
N THR A 174 -4.14 -8.42 -8.41
CA THR A 174 -4.50 -9.52 -9.32
C THR A 174 -3.70 -10.78 -9.00
N THR A 175 -2.38 -10.64 -8.85
CA THR A 175 -1.48 -11.77 -8.53
C THR A 175 -1.79 -12.36 -7.15
N GLY A 176 -2.05 -11.50 -6.16
CA GLY A 176 -2.38 -11.92 -4.79
C GLY A 176 -3.70 -12.67 -4.72
N THR A 177 -4.69 -12.27 -5.50
CA THR A 177 -5.99 -12.96 -5.58
C THR A 177 -5.82 -14.40 -6.04
N SER A 178 -5.02 -14.66 -7.08
CA SER A 178 -4.73 -16.02 -7.56
C SER A 178 -3.99 -16.83 -6.50
N LEU A 179 -3.01 -16.23 -5.81
CA LEU A 179 -2.26 -16.92 -4.76
C LEU A 179 -3.15 -17.27 -3.54
N VAL A 180 -4.14 -16.42 -3.20
CA VAL A 180 -5.09 -16.70 -2.11
C VAL A 180 -5.92 -17.95 -2.42
N THR A 181 -6.52 -18.05 -3.62
CA THR A 181 -7.32 -19.23 -4.00
C THR A 181 -6.47 -20.49 -4.07
N GLU A 182 -5.29 -20.44 -4.68
CA GLU A 182 -4.33 -21.55 -4.69
C GLU A 182 -3.93 -21.98 -3.26
N THR A 183 -3.73 -21.03 -2.37
CA THR A 183 -3.39 -21.32 -0.96
C THR A 183 -4.51 -22.06 -0.26
N VAL A 184 -5.78 -21.67 -0.46
CA VAL A 184 -6.93 -22.35 0.10
C VAL A 184 -7.00 -23.80 -0.41
N ASP A 185 -6.84 -24.03 -1.73
CA ASP A 185 -6.86 -25.35 -2.34
C ASP A 185 -5.75 -26.25 -1.77
N ARG A 186 -4.54 -25.75 -1.65
CA ARG A 186 -3.39 -26.48 -1.09
C ARG A 186 -3.57 -26.82 0.40
N ILE A 187 -4.15 -25.89 1.18
CA ILE A 187 -4.49 -26.16 2.59
C ILE A 187 -5.53 -27.27 2.69
N ALA A 188 -6.60 -27.23 1.88
CA ALA A 188 -7.65 -28.23 1.87
C ALA A 188 -7.14 -29.62 1.47
N ALA A 189 -6.21 -29.68 0.52
CA ALA A 189 -5.54 -30.91 0.09
C ALA A 189 -4.53 -31.47 1.13
N GLY A 190 -4.13 -30.67 2.14
CA GLY A 190 -3.05 -31.01 3.08
C GLY A 190 -1.66 -30.98 2.45
N GLU A 191 -1.49 -30.24 1.36
CA GLU A 191 -0.27 -30.18 0.56
C GLU A 191 0.66 -29.01 0.97
N ILE A 192 0.30 -28.24 2.00
CA ILE A 192 1.18 -27.17 2.44
C ILE A 192 2.39 -27.71 3.20
N ARG A 193 3.53 -27.10 2.96
CA ARG A 193 4.78 -27.27 3.71
C ARG A 193 5.31 -25.88 4.02
N PRO A 194 4.82 -25.24 5.08
CA PRO A 194 5.23 -23.87 5.41
C PRO A 194 6.75 -23.80 5.63
N VAL A 195 7.38 -22.83 4.98
CA VAL A 195 8.82 -22.58 5.13
C VAL A 195 9.00 -21.52 6.21
N GLU A 196 9.68 -21.92 7.28
CA GLU A 196 9.96 -21.01 8.39
C GLU A 196 10.89 -19.86 7.97
N GLN A 197 10.59 -18.66 8.44
CA GLN A 197 11.42 -17.46 8.18
C GLN A 197 12.56 -17.33 9.21
N GLN A 198 13.08 -18.44 9.75
CA GLN A 198 14.14 -18.46 10.76
C GLN A 198 15.53 -18.42 10.09
N HIS A 199 16.52 -17.99 10.89
CA HIS A 199 17.95 -17.93 10.49
C HIS A 199 18.31 -16.92 9.39
N ILE A 200 17.50 -15.88 9.19
CA ILE A 200 17.87 -14.79 8.30
C ILE A 200 18.53 -13.70 9.15
N ASP A 201 19.68 -13.23 8.70
CA ASP A 201 20.33 -12.07 9.33
C ASP A 201 19.41 -10.85 9.20
N GLU A 202 18.83 -10.44 10.31
CA GLU A 202 17.90 -9.29 10.34
C GLU A 202 18.56 -8.00 9.83
N ALA A 203 19.87 -7.89 9.88
CA ALA A 203 20.59 -6.74 9.33
C ALA A 203 20.51 -6.66 7.79
N THR A 204 20.18 -7.75 7.11
CA THR A 204 19.97 -7.78 5.65
C THR A 204 18.54 -7.48 5.23
N LEU A 205 17.63 -7.39 6.19
CA LEU A 205 16.21 -7.17 5.94
C LEU A 205 15.91 -5.68 5.80
N ARG A 206 15.10 -5.36 4.81
CA ARG A 206 14.54 -4.02 4.61
C ARG A 206 13.13 -3.98 5.21
N PRO A 207 12.89 -3.19 6.25
CA PRO A 207 11.56 -3.03 6.83
C PRO A 207 10.66 -2.16 5.95
N ALA A 208 9.36 -2.29 6.13
CA ALA A 208 8.36 -1.45 5.48
C ALA A 208 7.47 -0.74 6.52
N PRO A 209 8.02 0.21 7.29
CA PRO A 209 7.25 0.91 8.30
C PRO A 209 6.10 1.70 7.69
N LYS A 210 5.12 2.05 8.53
CA LYS A 210 4.02 2.92 8.15
C LYS A 210 4.57 4.28 7.73
N ILE A 211 4.05 4.81 6.64
CA ILE A 211 4.42 6.13 6.11
C ILE A 211 3.42 7.16 6.62
N PHE A 212 3.93 8.20 7.28
CA PHE A 212 3.16 9.34 7.75
C PHE A 212 3.34 10.52 6.77
N LYS A 213 2.54 11.56 6.95
CA LYS A 213 2.60 12.74 6.07
C LYS A 213 3.98 13.40 6.07
N GLU A 214 4.60 13.47 7.23
CA GLU A 214 5.91 14.07 7.43
C GLU A 214 7.00 13.32 6.67
N ASP A 215 6.90 11.99 6.60
CA ASP A 215 7.81 11.11 5.87
C ASP A 215 7.72 11.27 4.34
N CYS A 216 6.69 11.98 3.84
CA CYS A 216 6.47 12.18 2.42
C CYS A 216 7.12 13.47 1.88
N ARG A 217 7.88 14.19 2.70
CA ARG A 217 8.56 15.42 2.29
C ARG A 217 9.78 15.09 1.42
N ILE A 218 9.90 15.76 0.28
CA ILE A 218 11.02 15.55 -0.65
C ILE A 218 12.27 16.22 -0.09
N ASP A 219 13.34 15.47 -0.02
CA ASP A 219 14.71 15.93 0.23
C ASP A 219 15.40 16.15 -1.13
N TRP A 220 15.57 17.40 -1.52
CA TRP A 220 16.18 17.79 -2.79
C TRP A 220 17.71 17.62 -2.83
N GLU A 221 18.38 17.41 -1.67
CA GLU A 221 19.81 17.13 -1.61
C GLU A 221 20.18 15.71 -1.98
N LYS A 222 19.17 14.84 -2.14
CA LYS A 222 19.38 13.45 -2.56
C LYS A 222 19.73 13.32 -4.04
N PRO A 223 20.35 12.19 -4.42
CA PRO A 223 20.51 11.83 -5.83
C PRO A 223 19.17 11.76 -6.58
N GLY A 224 19.16 12.24 -7.81
CA GLY A 224 17.91 12.38 -8.56
C GLY A 224 17.16 11.07 -8.77
N ARG A 225 17.85 9.93 -8.89
CA ARG A 225 17.20 8.61 -8.97
C ARG A 225 16.45 8.26 -7.68
N GLU A 226 16.99 8.60 -6.52
CA GLU A 226 16.30 8.40 -5.24
C GLU A 226 15.06 9.27 -5.13
N ILE A 227 15.14 10.54 -5.55
CA ILE A 227 13.99 11.45 -5.58
C ILE A 227 12.89 10.92 -6.51
N VAL A 228 13.24 10.45 -7.71
CA VAL A 228 12.26 9.87 -8.64
C VAL A 228 11.60 8.63 -8.04
N ASN A 229 12.39 7.72 -7.45
CA ASN A 229 11.84 6.54 -6.79
C ASN A 229 10.94 6.91 -5.61
N PHE A 230 11.31 7.93 -4.84
CA PHE A 230 10.50 8.45 -3.74
C PHE A 230 9.15 9.00 -4.23
N VAL A 231 9.16 9.81 -5.31
CA VAL A 231 7.93 10.31 -5.93
C VAL A 231 7.07 9.16 -6.45
N ARG A 232 7.63 8.20 -7.17
CA ARG A 232 6.91 7.02 -7.69
C ARG A 232 6.33 6.17 -6.56
N GLY A 233 7.14 5.91 -5.52
CA GLY A 233 6.76 5.10 -4.37
C GLY A 233 5.69 5.74 -3.47
N LEU A 234 5.36 7.01 -3.67
CA LEU A 234 4.30 7.71 -2.97
C LEU A 234 3.13 8.13 -3.87
N SER A 235 3.22 7.95 -5.18
CA SER A 235 2.18 8.34 -6.13
C SER A 235 1.22 7.19 -6.44
N PRO A 236 -0.09 7.41 -6.49
CA PRO A 236 -0.80 8.68 -6.35
C PRO A 236 -1.09 9.09 -4.90
N TYR A 237 -0.92 8.20 -3.94
CA TYR A 237 -1.21 8.44 -2.52
C TYR A 237 -0.16 7.77 -1.63
N PRO A 238 0.32 8.46 -0.56
CA PRO A 238 -0.10 9.76 -0.01
C PRO A 238 0.38 10.98 -0.82
N ALA A 239 1.21 10.81 -1.82
CA ALA A 239 1.94 11.75 -2.65
C ALA A 239 3.13 12.42 -1.94
N ALA A 240 4.27 12.43 -2.62
CA ALA A 240 5.43 13.20 -2.20
C ALA A 240 5.10 14.69 -2.23
N TRP A 241 5.63 15.46 -1.28
CA TRP A 241 5.34 16.89 -1.20
C TRP A 241 6.58 17.70 -0.81
N THR A 242 6.55 18.99 -1.13
CA THR A 242 7.59 19.97 -0.77
C THR A 242 6.95 21.29 -0.40
N GLU A 243 7.69 22.13 0.34
CA GLU A 243 7.31 23.51 0.57
C GLU A 243 7.75 24.38 -0.61
N MET A 244 6.89 25.27 -1.02
CA MET A 244 7.12 26.23 -2.09
C MET A 244 7.12 27.64 -1.52
N TYR A 245 8.16 28.38 -1.80
CA TYR A 245 8.32 29.78 -1.41
C TYR A 245 8.37 30.62 -2.66
N ARG A 246 7.77 31.80 -2.60
CA ARG A 246 7.91 32.84 -3.60
C ARG A 246 8.85 33.93 -3.08
N GLU A 247 9.77 34.39 -3.91
CA GLU A 247 10.63 35.51 -3.55
C GLU A 247 9.79 36.77 -3.24
N GLY A 248 10.04 37.39 -2.08
CA GLY A 248 9.30 38.55 -1.61
C GLY A 248 7.97 38.28 -0.93
N ASP A 249 7.48 37.05 -0.92
CA ASP A 249 6.24 36.64 -0.26
C ASP A 249 6.60 35.76 0.94
N GLY A 250 6.41 36.22 2.17
CA GLY A 250 6.78 35.45 3.38
C GLY A 250 5.93 34.20 3.64
N ALA A 251 4.97 33.89 2.77
CA ALA A 251 4.07 32.79 2.93
C ALA A 251 4.58 31.54 2.20
N ALA A 252 4.76 30.44 2.95
CA ALA A 252 5.01 29.12 2.37
C ALA A 252 3.69 28.50 1.86
N SER A 253 3.74 27.88 0.68
CA SER A 253 2.68 27.04 0.15
C SER A 253 3.23 25.61 0.00
N SER A 254 2.38 24.61 -0.11
CA SER A 254 2.82 23.24 -0.38
C SER A 254 2.49 22.82 -1.79
N ALA A 255 3.38 22.03 -2.40
CA ALA A 255 3.14 21.37 -3.67
C ALA A 255 3.31 19.86 -3.51
N LYS A 256 2.35 19.08 -4.02
CA LYS A 256 2.46 17.63 -4.16
C LYS A 256 2.96 17.29 -5.55
N ILE A 257 3.91 16.36 -5.63
CA ILE A 257 4.51 15.91 -6.88
C ILE A 257 4.03 14.47 -7.15
N PHE A 258 3.49 14.22 -8.32
CA PHE A 258 2.90 12.92 -8.68
C PHE A 258 3.71 12.17 -9.73
N SER A 259 4.45 12.87 -10.58
CA SER A 259 5.38 12.26 -11.52
C SER A 259 6.58 13.15 -11.75
N ALA A 260 7.74 12.53 -11.92
CA ALA A 260 9.01 13.18 -12.14
C ALA A 260 9.95 12.27 -12.93
N SER A 261 10.93 12.86 -13.62
CA SER A 261 12.04 12.14 -14.24
C SER A 261 13.36 12.83 -13.91
N PHE A 262 14.43 12.06 -13.96
CA PHE A 262 15.78 12.54 -13.64
C PHE A 262 16.60 12.80 -14.90
N GLU A 263 17.24 13.96 -14.95
CA GLU A 263 18.18 14.38 -15.98
C GLU A 263 19.55 14.62 -15.32
N ALA A 264 20.52 13.73 -15.54
CA ALA A 264 21.87 13.89 -15.00
C ALA A 264 22.55 15.13 -15.62
N ALA A 265 23.06 16.02 -14.79
CA ALA A 265 23.74 17.22 -15.23
C ALA A 265 24.66 17.78 -14.12
N VAL A 266 25.77 18.37 -14.52
CA VAL A 266 26.55 19.19 -13.60
C VAL A 266 26.00 20.63 -13.65
N HIS A 267 25.62 21.17 -12.51
CA HIS A 267 25.12 22.54 -12.36
C HIS A 267 25.69 23.20 -11.08
N GLY A 268 25.61 24.52 -11.00
CA GLY A 268 26.02 25.28 -9.82
C GLY A 268 24.84 25.80 -8.98
N GLU A 269 23.63 25.32 -9.26
CA GLU A 269 22.43 25.78 -8.58
C GLU A 269 22.28 25.08 -7.22
N ALA A 270 21.74 25.79 -6.23
CA ALA A 270 21.37 25.18 -4.95
C ALA A 270 20.22 24.20 -5.14
N CYS A 271 20.24 23.07 -4.44
CA CYS A 271 19.16 22.09 -4.47
C CYS A 271 17.82 22.75 -4.13
N GLY A 272 16.73 22.31 -4.79
CA GLY A 272 15.42 22.94 -4.67
C GLY A 272 15.20 24.19 -5.57
N THR A 273 16.23 24.68 -6.27
CA THR A 273 16.07 25.79 -7.24
C THR A 273 15.22 25.34 -8.41
N LEU A 274 14.17 26.11 -8.73
CA LEU A 274 13.31 25.87 -9.88
C LEU A 274 13.87 26.54 -11.13
N GLN A 275 13.81 25.82 -12.25
CA GLN A 275 14.04 26.35 -13.57
C GLN A 275 12.84 26.01 -14.46
N SER A 276 12.38 27.00 -15.26
CA SER A 276 11.26 26.85 -16.18
C SER A 276 11.39 27.84 -17.34
N ASP A 277 10.87 27.48 -18.51
CA ASP A 277 10.65 28.39 -19.64
C ASP A 277 9.32 29.14 -19.54
N GLY A 278 8.53 28.86 -18.48
CA GLY A 278 7.20 29.42 -18.28
C GLY A 278 6.12 28.86 -19.22
N ARG A 279 6.40 27.81 -20.00
CA ARG A 279 5.49 27.26 -21.04
C ARG A 279 5.45 25.73 -21.09
N THR A 280 6.59 25.06 -21.06
CA THR A 280 6.67 23.63 -21.41
C THR A 280 7.20 22.73 -20.29
N PHE A 281 8.08 23.25 -19.41
CA PHE A 281 8.72 22.46 -18.38
C PHE A 281 8.89 23.23 -17.06
N ILE A 282 8.96 22.46 -15.99
CA ILE A 282 9.50 22.86 -14.68
C ILE A 282 10.48 21.78 -14.27
N ARG A 283 11.72 22.17 -13.91
CA ARG A 283 12.68 21.25 -13.32
C ARG A 283 13.28 21.84 -12.05
N VAL A 284 13.73 20.97 -11.17
CA VAL A 284 14.23 21.29 -9.83
C VAL A 284 15.65 20.78 -9.71
N ALA A 285 16.57 21.60 -9.24
CA ALA A 285 17.95 21.20 -9.00
C ALA A 285 18.02 20.17 -7.86
N CYS A 286 18.80 19.10 -8.04
CA CYS A 286 19.11 18.11 -7.03
C CYS A 286 20.62 17.84 -6.99
N ALA A 287 21.09 16.93 -6.13
CA ALA A 287 22.53 16.74 -5.88
C ALA A 287 23.38 16.45 -7.15
N ASP A 288 22.82 15.76 -8.14
CA ASP A 288 23.55 15.25 -9.32
C ASP A 288 22.88 15.57 -10.66
N GLY A 289 21.90 16.51 -10.66
CA GLY A 289 21.22 16.92 -11.87
C GLY A 289 19.90 17.64 -11.64
N TRP A 290 18.95 17.39 -12.52
CA TRP A 290 17.64 18.03 -12.52
C TRP A 290 16.52 17.02 -12.43
N ILE A 291 15.51 17.33 -11.64
CA ILE A 291 14.25 16.60 -11.58
C ILE A 291 13.23 17.34 -12.45
N ALA A 292 12.94 16.80 -13.61
CA ALA A 292 11.87 17.31 -14.47
C ALA A 292 10.51 16.84 -13.92
N LEU A 293 9.64 17.80 -13.59
CA LEU A 293 8.31 17.53 -13.03
C LEU A 293 7.32 17.22 -14.15
N GLY A 294 6.50 16.18 -13.98
CA GLY A 294 5.44 15.82 -14.93
C GLY A 294 4.07 16.33 -14.50
N GLU A 295 3.66 15.96 -13.30
CA GLU A 295 2.37 16.35 -12.70
C GLU A 295 2.55 16.82 -11.28
N LEU A 296 1.86 17.89 -10.91
CA LEU A 296 1.86 18.41 -9.54
C LEU A 296 0.54 19.04 -9.14
N GLN A 297 0.38 19.24 -7.83
CA GLN A 297 -0.76 19.92 -7.23
C GLN A 297 -0.28 20.96 -6.24
N ILE A 298 -0.49 22.21 -6.54
CA ILE A 298 -0.29 23.31 -5.59
C ILE A 298 -1.44 23.33 -4.59
N ALA A 299 -1.17 23.65 -3.32
CA ALA A 299 -2.20 23.73 -2.29
C ALA A 299 -3.39 24.60 -2.74
N GLY A 300 -4.59 24.07 -2.55
CA GLY A 300 -5.85 24.73 -2.96
C GLY A 300 -6.17 24.66 -4.46
N LYS A 301 -5.29 24.06 -5.29
CA LYS A 301 -5.52 23.89 -6.74
C LYS A 301 -5.76 22.43 -7.11
N LYS A 302 -6.17 22.18 -8.37
CA LYS A 302 -6.29 20.83 -8.93
C LYS A 302 -4.91 20.26 -9.27
N ARG A 303 -4.80 18.94 -9.29
CA ARG A 303 -3.67 18.21 -9.89
C ARG A 303 -3.70 18.42 -11.39
N LEU A 304 -2.57 18.85 -11.96
CA LEU A 304 -2.42 19.18 -13.39
C LEU A 304 -1.05 18.72 -13.89
N ALA A 305 -0.98 18.42 -15.19
CA ALA A 305 0.28 18.30 -15.88
C ALA A 305 1.00 19.67 -15.91
N VAL A 306 2.34 19.65 -15.90
CA VAL A 306 3.14 20.89 -15.88
C VAL A 306 2.75 21.88 -16.98
N ARG A 307 2.53 21.40 -18.21
CA ARG A 307 2.13 22.27 -19.33
C ARG A 307 0.80 22.97 -19.09
N GLU A 308 -0.17 22.29 -18.52
CA GLU A 308 -1.48 22.88 -18.19
C GLU A 308 -1.37 23.86 -17.02
N LEU A 309 -0.54 23.53 -16.03
CA LEU A 309 -0.30 24.39 -14.88
C LEU A 309 0.34 25.73 -15.31
N LEU A 310 1.31 25.68 -16.24
CA LEU A 310 2.04 26.87 -16.75
C LEU A 310 1.16 27.82 -17.54
N LEU A 311 0.01 27.40 -18.07
CA LEU A 311 -0.96 28.32 -18.70
C LEU A 311 -1.47 29.39 -17.72
N GLY A 312 -1.53 29.05 -16.41
CA GLY A 312 -2.01 29.96 -15.35
C GLY A 312 -0.97 30.37 -14.31
N TRP A 313 0.25 29.85 -14.36
CA TRP A 313 1.32 30.13 -13.40
C TRP A 313 2.44 30.93 -14.04
N ARG A 314 2.28 32.25 -14.10
CA ARG A 314 3.19 33.16 -14.82
C ARG A 314 4.50 33.47 -14.08
N ASP A 315 4.53 33.31 -12.77
CA ASP A 315 5.61 33.70 -11.88
C ASP A 315 6.38 32.49 -11.30
N VAL A 316 6.33 31.36 -11.97
CA VAL A 316 7.00 30.11 -11.56
C VAL A 316 8.50 30.30 -11.33
N GLN A 317 9.15 31.17 -12.09
CA GLN A 317 10.60 31.47 -11.97
C GLN A 317 10.97 32.22 -10.68
N GLN A 318 9.99 32.81 -9.99
CA GLN A 318 10.16 33.48 -8.70
C GLN A 318 9.94 32.53 -7.53
N CYS A 319 9.61 31.28 -7.80
CA CYS A 319 9.36 30.28 -6.78
C CYS A 319 10.60 29.40 -6.55
N ARG A 320 10.74 28.91 -5.32
CA ARG A 320 11.73 27.90 -4.93
C ARG A 320 11.07 26.81 -4.10
N PHE A 321 11.58 25.61 -4.21
CA PHE A 321 11.24 24.53 -3.29
C PHE A 321 12.24 24.51 -2.15
N ARG A 322 11.77 24.13 -0.97
CA ARG A 322 12.58 24.01 0.23
C ARG A 322 12.53 22.55 0.71
N GLU A 323 13.60 22.17 1.35
CA GLU A 323 13.66 20.95 2.15
C GLU A 323 12.59 20.90 3.22
#